data_8f3e0925fa32cf10215d0bc63f55486a
#
_entry.id   8f3e0925fa32cf10215d0bc63f55486a
#
_cell.length_a   1.000
_cell.length_b   1.000
_cell.length_c   1.000
_cell.angle_alpha   90.00
_cell.angle_beta   90.00
_cell.angle_gamma   90.00
#
_symmetry.space_group_name_H-M   'P 1'
#
loop_
_entity.id
_entity.type
_entity.pdbx_description
1 polymer ?
#
loop_
_entity_poly.entity_id
_entity_poly.type
_entity_poly.pdbx_seq_one_letter_code
_entity_poly.pdbx_strand_id
1 'polypeptide(L)'
;MAEPRVDKIGYIILFVKDVEASTAFYRDKVGVPVRSFDPHWTELATQGTTIALHKVDESNAGKAGSSQGGAEIVFSVDDVLGTRKLLAERGIAIAAPKMVHEAGPEMAGVSCLFRDPDGNLCSVYGIAPKSAIG
;
A
#
# COMPACT_ATOMS: atom_id res chain seq x y z
N MET A 1 32.13 13.87 17.03
CA MET A 1 31.42 12.75 16.45
C MET A 1 29.92 12.95 16.59
N ALA A 2 29.17 12.76 15.49
CA ALA A 2 27.74 12.96 15.54
C ALA A 2 27.07 11.80 16.29
N GLU A 3 25.96 12.09 16.95
CA GLU A 3 25.14 11.03 17.53
C GLU A 3 24.54 10.15 16.43
N PRO A 4 24.33 8.86 16.68
CA PRO A 4 23.59 8.02 15.75
C PRO A 4 22.19 8.61 15.48
N ARG A 5 21.75 8.55 14.23
CA ARG A 5 20.45 9.09 13.82
C ARG A 5 19.55 7.96 13.35
N VAL A 6 18.29 8.04 13.77
CA VAL A 6 17.24 7.10 13.36
C VAL A 6 16.25 7.91 12.52
N ASP A 7 16.61 8.11 11.25
CA ASP A 7 15.86 8.98 10.36
C ASP A 7 15.69 8.41 8.95
N LYS A 8 15.93 7.10 8.78
CA LYS A 8 15.78 6.44 7.48
C LYS A 8 14.99 5.14 7.63
N ILE A 9 13.93 5.01 6.85
CA ILE A 9 13.17 3.76 6.78
C ILE A 9 13.70 2.96 5.60
N GLY A 10 14.33 1.80 5.89
CA GLY A 10 14.87 0.94 4.85
C GLY A 10 13.83 0.01 4.24
N TYR A 11 13.02 -0.60 5.09
CA TYR A 11 12.02 -1.57 4.67
C TYR A 11 10.72 -1.39 5.45
N ILE A 12 9.61 -1.68 4.77
CA ILE A 12 8.34 -2.01 5.42
C ILE A 12 8.08 -3.47 5.07
N ILE A 13 7.99 -4.32 6.08
CA ILE A 13 7.79 -5.75 5.86
C ILE A 13 6.33 -6.10 6.16
N LEU A 14 5.67 -6.70 5.18
CA LEU A 14 4.32 -7.24 5.33
C LEU A 14 4.44 -8.75 5.46
N PHE A 15 3.89 -9.30 6.53
CA PHE A 15 3.90 -10.74 6.75
C PHE A 15 2.67 -11.35 6.07
N VAL A 16 2.90 -12.27 5.15
CA VAL A 16 1.88 -12.83 4.29
C VAL A 16 1.92 -14.36 4.32
N LYS A 17 0.77 -14.99 4.16
CA LYS A 17 0.68 -16.45 4.19
C LYS A 17 1.19 -17.08 2.91
N ASP A 18 0.93 -16.45 1.77
CA ASP A 18 1.29 -16.95 0.45
C ASP A 18 1.98 -15.84 -0.33
N VAL A 19 3.31 -15.88 -0.37
CA VAL A 19 4.12 -14.83 -1.01
C VAL A 19 3.82 -14.73 -2.50
N GLU A 20 3.60 -15.87 -3.18
CA GLU A 20 3.29 -15.87 -4.61
C GLU A 20 1.96 -15.16 -4.89
N ALA A 21 0.91 -15.50 -4.13
CA ALA A 21 -0.39 -14.86 -4.28
C ALA A 21 -0.35 -13.38 -3.95
N SER A 22 0.36 -13.00 -2.89
CA SER A 22 0.50 -11.59 -2.50
C SER A 22 1.33 -10.81 -3.52
N THR A 23 2.39 -11.42 -4.06
CA THR A 23 3.18 -10.81 -5.12
C THR A 23 2.31 -10.54 -6.35
N ALA A 24 1.50 -11.51 -6.76
CA ALA A 24 0.58 -11.34 -7.87
C ALA A 24 -0.43 -10.22 -7.61
N PHE A 25 -0.94 -10.13 -6.37
CA PHE A 25 -1.86 -9.06 -6.00
C PHE A 25 -1.23 -7.67 -6.19
N TYR A 26 -0.05 -7.44 -5.61
CA TYR A 26 0.60 -6.13 -5.71
C TYR A 26 1.07 -5.83 -7.14
N ARG A 27 1.63 -6.82 -7.83
CA ARG A 27 2.12 -6.64 -9.20
C ARG A 27 1.00 -6.47 -10.21
N ASP A 28 0.00 -7.37 -10.20
CA ASP A 28 -0.98 -7.47 -11.28
C ASP A 28 -2.24 -6.64 -11.03
N LYS A 29 -2.67 -6.50 -9.77
CA LYS A 29 -3.87 -5.73 -9.43
C LYS A 29 -3.54 -4.31 -9.02
N VAL A 30 -2.64 -4.12 -8.06
CA VAL A 30 -2.25 -2.77 -7.63
C VAL A 30 -1.37 -2.10 -8.66
N GLY A 31 -0.47 -2.85 -9.28
CA GLY A 31 0.42 -2.33 -10.32
C GLY A 31 1.79 -1.94 -9.80
N VAL A 32 2.23 -2.51 -8.67
CA VAL A 32 3.56 -2.24 -8.11
C VAL A 32 4.58 -3.16 -8.78
N PRO A 33 5.62 -2.64 -9.42
CA PRO A 33 6.65 -3.50 -10.02
C PRO A 33 7.37 -4.34 -8.98
N VAL A 34 7.82 -5.52 -9.39
CA VAL A 34 8.59 -6.43 -8.53
C VAL A 34 10.07 -6.25 -8.85
N ARG A 35 10.89 -6.05 -7.81
CA ARG A 35 12.35 -5.98 -7.95
C ARG A 35 12.98 -7.35 -7.88
N SER A 36 12.55 -8.19 -6.95
CA SER A 36 13.04 -9.55 -6.82
C SER A 36 11.95 -10.44 -6.21
N PHE A 37 11.91 -11.68 -6.62
CA PHE A 37 10.93 -12.67 -6.16
C PHE A 37 11.64 -13.92 -5.64
N ASP A 38 11.18 -14.38 -4.49
CA ASP A 38 11.55 -15.67 -3.90
C ASP A 38 10.32 -16.16 -3.14
N PRO A 39 10.05 -17.46 -3.06
CA PRO A 39 8.85 -17.96 -2.38
C PRO A 39 8.73 -17.59 -0.91
N HIS A 40 9.80 -17.11 -0.29
CA HIS A 40 9.79 -16.70 1.12
C HIS A 40 9.91 -15.18 1.30
N TRP A 41 10.35 -14.47 0.24
CA TRP A 41 10.63 -13.03 0.34
C TRP A 41 10.56 -12.38 -1.03
N THR A 42 9.68 -11.41 -1.19
CA THR A 42 9.60 -10.61 -2.42
C THR A 42 9.87 -9.15 -2.06
N GLU A 43 10.69 -8.50 -2.88
CA GLU A 43 10.86 -7.04 -2.78
C GLU A 43 10.11 -6.35 -3.91
N LEU A 44 9.26 -5.41 -3.54
CA LEU A 44 8.53 -4.59 -4.48
C LEU A 44 9.38 -3.36 -4.83
N ALA A 45 9.38 -2.98 -6.12
CA ALA A 45 10.20 -1.86 -6.60
C ALA A 45 9.47 -0.53 -6.41
N THR A 46 9.26 -0.15 -5.15
CA THR A 46 8.72 1.15 -4.79
C THR A 46 9.83 2.19 -4.74
N GLN A 47 9.50 3.44 -5.02
CA GLN A 47 10.45 4.54 -4.87
C GLN A 47 10.58 4.90 -3.39
N GLY A 48 11.81 5.11 -2.93
CA GLY A 48 12.09 5.40 -1.55
C GLY A 48 12.20 4.14 -0.70
N THR A 49 11.30 3.97 0.27
CA THR A 49 11.30 2.82 1.17
C THR A 49 10.85 1.55 0.44
N THR A 50 11.59 0.47 0.60
CA THR A 50 11.24 -0.82 -0.01
C THR A 50 10.14 -1.50 0.78
N ILE A 51 9.13 -2.01 0.08
CA ILE A 51 8.13 -2.90 0.66
C ILE A 51 8.56 -4.33 0.37
N ALA A 52 8.66 -5.15 1.40
CA ALA A 52 8.99 -6.57 1.27
C ALA A 52 7.83 -7.42 1.75
N LEU A 53 7.57 -8.53 1.06
CA LEU A 53 6.59 -9.53 1.44
C LEU A 53 7.33 -10.71 2.04
N HIS A 54 7.09 -11.01 3.31
CA HIS A 54 7.79 -12.05 4.05
C HIS A 54 6.84 -13.19 4.38
N LYS A 55 7.21 -14.41 4.03
CA LYS A 55 6.39 -15.57 4.33
C LYS A 55 6.26 -15.79 5.83
N VAL A 56 5.04 -16.04 6.28
CA VAL A 56 4.79 -16.46 7.65
C VAL A 56 5.24 -17.90 7.83
N ASP A 57 6.07 -18.17 8.85
CA ASP A 57 6.53 -19.50 9.23
C ASP A 57 6.37 -19.67 10.74
N GLU A 58 6.96 -20.73 11.32
CA GLU A 58 6.84 -20.98 12.76
C GLU A 58 7.46 -19.87 13.60
N SER A 59 8.53 -19.24 13.12
CA SER A 59 9.24 -18.19 13.88
C SER A 59 8.45 -16.87 13.93
N ASN A 60 7.57 -16.64 12.96
CA ASN A 60 6.76 -15.41 12.90
C ASN A 60 5.27 -15.70 12.77
N ALA A 61 4.84 -16.90 13.20
CA ALA A 61 3.43 -17.29 13.16
C ALA A 61 2.56 -16.24 13.88
N GLY A 62 1.45 -15.87 13.27
CA GLY A 62 0.55 -14.86 13.81
C GLY A 62 0.84 -13.44 13.36
N LYS A 63 1.90 -13.21 12.60
CA LYS A 63 2.21 -11.86 12.09
C LYS A 63 1.50 -11.50 10.79
N ALA A 64 0.91 -12.47 10.07
CA ALA A 64 0.17 -12.17 8.85
C ALA A 64 -0.94 -11.17 9.15
N GLY A 65 -1.04 -10.10 8.36
CA GLY A 65 -2.00 -9.03 8.60
C GLY A 65 -1.70 -8.18 9.82
N SER A 66 -0.46 -8.20 10.32
CA SER A 66 -0.07 -7.50 11.54
C SER A 66 -0.20 -5.98 11.45
N SER A 67 -0.28 -5.41 10.24
CA SER A 67 -0.52 -3.98 10.06
C SER A 67 -2.00 -3.60 10.22
N GLN A 68 -2.89 -4.57 10.35
CA GLN A 68 -4.31 -4.34 10.48
C GLN A 68 -4.64 -3.54 11.74
N GLY A 69 -5.22 -2.34 11.57
CA GLY A 69 -5.53 -1.46 12.68
C GLY A 69 -4.36 -0.68 13.25
N GLY A 70 -3.12 -1.00 12.84
CA GLY A 70 -1.91 -0.35 13.38
C GLY A 70 -1.11 0.44 12.37
N ALA A 71 -1.11 0.05 11.10
CA ALA A 71 -0.35 0.73 10.05
C ALA A 71 -1.11 0.71 8.72
N GLU A 72 -0.77 1.63 7.85
CA GLU A 72 -1.38 1.75 6.53
C GLU A 72 -0.28 2.05 5.51
N ILE A 73 -0.26 1.31 4.40
CA ILE A 73 0.63 1.60 3.28
C ILE A 73 -0.08 2.57 2.35
N VAL A 74 0.41 3.79 2.25
CA VAL A 74 -0.18 4.82 1.39
C VAL A 74 0.63 4.92 0.12
N PHE A 75 -0.01 4.62 -1.01
CA PHE A 75 0.60 4.80 -2.32
C PHE A 75 0.17 6.16 -2.87
N SER A 76 1.13 7.07 -3.02
CA SER A 76 0.86 8.38 -3.62
C SER A 76 0.76 8.24 -5.12
N VAL A 77 -0.30 8.76 -5.69
CA VAL A 77 -0.58 8.68 -7.13
C VAL A 77 -0.96 10.06 -7.68
N ASP A 78 -0.73 10.27 -8.97
CA ASP A 78 -1.04 11.55 -9.61
C ASP A 78 -2.54 11.72 -9.85
N ASP A 79 -3.24 10.61 -10.20
CA ASP A 79 -4.67 10.63 -10.49
C ASP A 79 -5.37 9.64 -9.56
N VAL A 80 -5.76 10.10 -8.37
CA VAL A 80 -6.32 9.21 -7.35
C VAL A 80 -7.68 8.63 -7.76
N LEU A 81 -8.53 9.42 -8.43
CA LEU A 81 -9.85 8.94 -8.83
C LEU A 81 -9.75 7.93 -9.97
N GLY A 82 -8.88 8.20 -10.95
CA GLY A 82 -8.61 7.25 -12.04
C GLY A 82 -7.96 5.98 -11.55
N THR A 83 -7.03 6.10 -10.61
CA THR A 83 -6.39 4.93 -9.99
C THR A 83 -7.40 4.09 -9.24
N ARG A 84 -8.29 4.71 -8.45
CA ARG A 84 -9.35 3.97 -7.76
C ARG A 84 -10.21 3.17 -8.73
N LYS A 85 -10.62 3.82 -9.81
CA LYS A 85 -11.46 3.17 -10.84
C LYS A 85 -10.73 1.96 -11.44
N LEU A 86 -9.45 2.13 -11.77
CA LEU A 86 -8.64 1.06 -12.34
C LEU A 86 -8.51 -0.13 -11.38
N LEU A 87 -8.23 0.13 -10.10
CA LEU A 87 -8.09 -0.92 -9.11
C LEU A 87 -9.42 -1.66 -8.89
N ALA A 88 -10.53 -0.93 -8.87
CA ALA A 88 -11.86 -1.54 -8.78
C ALA A 88 -12.15 -2.45 -9.97
N GLU A 89 -11.79 -2.03 -11.19
CA GLU A 89 -11.93 -2.84 -12.39
C GLU A 89 -11.09 -4.11 -12.35
N ARG A 90 -9.98 -4.08 -11.62
CA ARG A 90 -9.10 -5.25 -11.43
C ARG A 90 -9.56 -6.15 -10.28
N GLY A 91 -10.71 -5.86 -9.70
CA GLY A 91 -11.30 -6.72 -8.67
C GLY A 91 -10.91 -6.39 -7.24
N ILE A 92 -10.29 -5.24 -6.99
CA ILE A 92 -10.00 -4.81 -5.63
C ILE A 92 -11.25 -4.16 -5.03
N ALA A 93 -11.65 -4.61 -3.84
CA ALA A 93 -12.73 -3.97 -3.08
C ALA A 93 -12.18 -2.69 -2.44
N ILE A 94 -12.15 -1.62 -3.21
CA ILE A 94 -11.61 -0.33 -2.79
C ILE A 94 -12.73 0.62 -2.38
N ALA A 95 -12.55 1.30 -1.24
CA ALA A 95 -13.55 2.19 -0.68
C ALA A 95 -13.75 3.44 -1.56
N ALA A 96 -14.90 4.08 -1.37
CA ALA A 96 -15.19 5.35 -2.04
C ALA A 96 -14.17 6.42 -1.65
N PRO A 97 -13.93 7.42 -2.52
CA PRO A 97 -13.00 8.50 -2.21
C PRO A 97 -13.45 9.27 -0.96
N LYS A 98 -12.50 9.58 -0.11
CA LYS A 98 -12.73 10.34 1.12
C LYS A 98 -11.77 11.51 1.18
N MET A 99 -12.30 12.71 1.46
CA MET A 99 -11.46 13.87 1.71
C MET A 99 -10.78 13.70 3.06
N VAL A 100 -9.44 13.78 3.07
CA VAL A 100 -8.66 13.67 4.31
C VAL A 100 -8.08 15.00 4.74
N HIS A 101 -7.93 15.95 3.83
CA HIS A 101 -7.58 17.33 4.17
C HIS A 101 -7.92 18.25 2.98
N GLU A 102 -8.03 19.55 3.27
CA GLU A 102 -8.18 20.54 2.22
C GLU A 102 -6.84 20.81 1.54
N ALA A 103 -6.88 21.07 0.24
CA ALA A 103 -5.71 21.38 -0.58
C ALA A 103 -5.97 22.64 -1.42
N GLY A 104 -6.61 23.63 -0.80
CA GLY A 104 -7.02 24.87 -1.45
C GLY A 104 -8.54 24.97 -1.53
N PRO A 105 -9.08 26.10 -2.10
CA PRO A 105 -10.52 26.35 -2.10
C PRO A 105 -11.34 25.27 -2.81
N GLU A 106 -10.80 24.72 -3.90
CA GLU A 106 -11.52 23.77 -4.74
C GLU A 106 -10.93 22.37 -4.78
N MET A 107 -9.77 22.17 -4.13
CA MET A 107 -9.04 20.90 -4.17
C MET A 107 -8.97 20.26 -2.79
N ALA A 108 -8.79 18.96 -2.79
CA ALA A 108 -8.70 18.18 -1.55
C ALA A 108 -7.67 17.06 -1.69
N GLY A 109 -7.04 16.72 -0.57
CA GLY A 109 -6.33 15.46 -0.45
C GLY A 109 -7.35 14.35 -0.27
N VAL A 110 -7.27 13.32 -1.10
CA VAL A 110 -8.26 12.25 -1.20
C VAL A 110 -7.58 10.91 -0.99
N SER A 111 -8.21 10.06 -0.17
CA SER A 111 -7.73 8.71 0.12
C SER A 111 -8.82 7.69 -0.22
N CYS A 112 -8.41 6.55 -0.78
CA CYS A 112 -9.28 5.42 -1.05
C CYS A 112 -8.64 4.17 -0.45
N LEU A 113 -9.30 3.58 0.56
CA LEU A 113 -8.76 2.45 1.33
C LEU A 113 -9.04 1.12 0.66
N PHE A 114 -8.12 0.19 0.80
CA PHE A 114 -8.30 -1.20 0.42
C PHE A 114 -7.41 -2.09 1.29
N ARG A 115 -7.60 -3.40 1.18
CA ARG A 115 -6.80 -4.37 1.92
C ARG A 115 -6.16 -5.36 0.96
N ASP A 116 -4.98 -5.84 1.33
CA ASP A 116 -4.33 -6.92 0.60
C ASP A 116 -4.96 -8.28 1.01
N PRO A 117 -4.55 -9.40 0.37
CA PRO A 117 -5.14 -10.72 0.68
C PRO A 117 -5.00 -11.15 2.14
N ASP A 118 -4.03 -10.64 2.88
CA ASP A 118 -3.83 -10.96 4.29
C ASP A 118 -4.47 -9.93 5.24
N GLY A 119 -5.19 -8.95 4.68
CA GLY A 119 -5.86 -7.91 5.47
C GLY A 119 -5.00 -6.72 5.83
N ASN A 120 -3.79 -6.61 5.27
CA ASN A 120 -2.95 -5.44 5.48
C ASN A 120 -3.61 -4.20 4.86
N LEU A 121 -3.66 -3.12 5.63
CA LEU A 121 -4.34 -1.90 5.21
C LEU A 121 -3.49 -1.11 4.22
N CYS A 122 -4.10 -0.74 3.09
CA CYS A 122 -3.48 0.04 2.04
C CYS A 122 -4.40 1.19 1.64
N SER A 123 -3.86 2.17 0.95
CA SER A 123 -4.66 3.21 0.32
C SER A 123 -3.93 3.77 -0.89
N VAL A 124 -4.69 4.37 -1.80
CA VAL A 124 -4.15 5.29 -2.79
C VAL A 124 -4.53 6.70 -2.36
N TYR A 125 -3.59 7.64 -2.53
CA TYR A 125 -3.75 9.02 -2.10
C TYR A 125 -3.31 9.97 -3.21
N GLY A 126 -4.05 11.04 -3.39
CA GLY A 126 -3.71 12.09 -4.35
C GLY A 126 -4.60 13.30 -4.15
N ILE A 127 -4.34 14.33 -4.95
CA ILE A 127 -5.10 15.58 -4.92
C ILE A 127 -6.18 15.52 -6.00
N ALA A 128 -7.40 15.91 -5.66
CA ALA A 128 -8.52 15.91 -6.59
C ALA A 128 -9.47 17.07 -6.29
N PRO A 129 -10.31 17.46 -7.25
CA PRO A 129 -11.31 18.50 -7.01
C PRO A 129 -12.33 18.04 -5.96
N LYS A 130 -12.71 18.95 -5.05
CA LYS A 130 -13.74 18.66 -4.05
C LYS A 130 -15.06 18.24 -4.70
N SER A 131 -15.38 18.84 -5.85
CA SER A 131 -16.61 18.54 -6.58
C SER A 131 -16.69 17.10 -7.10
N ALA A 132 -15.54 16.43 -7.24
CA ALA A 132 -15.47 15.05 -7.74
C ALA A 132 -15.63 14.00 -6.64
N ILE A 133 -15.67 14.42 -5.38
CA ILE A 133 -15.77 13.50 -4.24
C ILE A 133 -17.22 13.25 -3.84
N GLY A 134 -18.08 14.16 -4.14
CA GLY A 134 -19.51 14.06 -3.87
C GLY A 134 -19.89 14.33 -2.43
#